data_0b87fbe421023e5dae0969db27bd5082
#
_entry.id   0b87fbe421023e5dae0969db27bd5082
#
_cell.length_a   1.000
_cell.length_b   1.000
_cell.length_c   1.000
_cell.angle_alpha   90.00
_cell.angle_beta   90.00
_cell.angle_gamma   90.00
#
_symmetry.space_group_name_H-M   'P 1'
#
loop_
_entity.id
_entity.type
_entity.pdbx_description
1 polymer ?
#
loop_
_entity_poly.entity_id
_entity_poly.type
_entity_poly.pdbx_seq_one_letter_code
_entity_poly.pdbx_strand_id
1 'polypeptide(L)'
;MTDARMLAKAVITTLTQRLTASPQVAVAFTLALTAEERMRSRYHFEGQDGQSVYLQLPRGTVLHDGDFLQSDDGLVVQVSAKPEPVLTVTAKSELGLLQAAYHLGNRHVPLEIMPTYLRLSPDPVLRGLLEHRGLHVVAEVQPFQPETGAYGHGH
;
A
#
# COMPACT_ATOMS: atom_id res chain seq x y z
N MET A 1 -10.80 -27.64 -31.87
CA MET A 1 -9.49 -27.54 -31.30
C MET A 1 -9.55 -27.10 -29.85
N THR A 2 -8.87 -27.81 -29.04
CA THR A 2 -8.86 -27.41 -27.64
C THR A 2 -8.15 -26.09 -27.53
N ASP A 3 -8.81 -25.19 -26.90
CA ASP A 3 -8.30 -23.90 -26.68
C ASP A 3 -7.21 -23.98 -25.61
N ALA A 4 -6.04 -23.44 -25.91
CA ALA A 4 -4.97 -23.40 -24.92
C ALA A 4 -5.41 -22.72 -23.62
N ARG A 5 -6.34 -21.79 -23.73
CA ARG A 5 -6.86 -21.12 -22.54
C ARG A 5 -7.60 -22.06 -21.62
N MET A 6 -8.20 -23.10 -22.17
CA MET A 6 -8.89 -24.07 -21.34
C MET A 6 -7.91 -24.93 -20.55
N LEU A 7 -6.71 -25.07 -21.08
CA LEU A 7 -5.66 -25.81 -20.38
C LEU A 7 -4.86 -24.91 -19.44
N ALA A 8 -4.92 -23.62 -19.67
CA ALA A 8 -4.25 -22.67 -18.81
C ALA A 8 -5.09 -22.46 -17.55
N LYS A 9 -5.03 -23.41 -16.67
CA LYS A 9 -5.79 -23.32 -15.43
C LYS A 9 -5.30 -22.17 -14.59
N ALA A 10 -6.12 -21.78 -13.64
CA ALA A 10 -5.73 -20.76 -12.67
C ALA A 10 -4.40 -21.18 -12.05
N VAL A 11 -3.44 -20.28 -12.12
CA VAL A 11 -2.16 -20.48 -11.48
C VAL A 11 -2.26 -19.94 -10.06
N ILE A 12 -1.92 -20.78 -9.09
CA ILE A 12 -1.96 -20.39 -7.69
C ILE A 12 -0.53 -20.19 -7.23
N THR A 13 -0.22 -18.98 -6.79
CA THR A 13 1.08 -18.63 -6.25
C THR A 13 0.92 -18.28 -4.79
N THR A 14 1.64 -18.97 -3.92
CA THR A 14 1.61 -18.67 -2.50
C THR A 14 2.94 -18.04 -2.10
N LEU A 15 2.88 -16.82 -1.62
CA LEU A 15 4.05 -16.06 -1.23
C LEU A 15 4.22 -16.17 0.28
N THR A 16 5.35 -16.70 0.71
CA THR A 16 5.55 -17.08 2.09
C THR A 16 6.60 -16.27 2.82
N GLN A 17 7.41 -15.50 2.09
CA GLN A 17 8.43 -14.69 2.76
C GLN A 17 8.71 -13.41 2.00
N ARG A 18 9.13 -12.40 2.75
CA ARG A 18 9.64 -11.16 2.18
C ARG A 18 11.15 -11.22 2.19
N LEU A 19 11.74 -10.90 1.05
CA LEU A 19 13.19 -10.89 0.94
C LEU A 19 13.76 -9.62 1.53
N THR A 20 14.93 -9.73 2.17
CA THR A 20 15.57 -8.58 2.80
C THR A 20 16.54 -7.87 1.87
N ALA A 21 16.80 -8.44 0.71
CA ALA A 21 17.71 -7.85 -0.27
C ALA A 21 17.17 -8.11 -1.67
N SER A 22 17.67 -7.36 -2.64
CA SER A 22 17.28 -7.56 -4.02
C SER A 22 17.58 -8.98 -4.45
N PRO A 23 16.63 -9.63 -5.12
CA PRO A 23 16.84 -11.01 -5.55
C PRO A 23 17.83 -11.10 -6.70
N GLN A 24 18.45 -12.26 -6.81
CA GLN A 24 19.33 -12.56 -7.92
C GLN A 24 18.55 -13.06 -9.14
N VAL A 25 17.31 -13.43 -8.98
CA VAL A 25 16.48 -13.97 -10.05
C VAL A 25 15.52 -12.90 -10.55
N ALA A 26 15.03 -13.10 -11.76
CA ALA A 26 14.11 -12.15 -12.36
C ALA A 26 12.78 -12.14 -11.60
N VAL A 27 12.15 -10.97 -11.56
CA VAL A 27 10.83 -10.82 -10.99
C VAL A 27 9.81 -11.40 -11.96
N ALA A 28 8.97 -12.31 -11.47
CA ALA A 28 7.98 -12.97 -12.31
C ALA A 28 6.86 -12.02 -12.70
N PHE A 29 6.39 -11.22 -11.74
CA PHE A 29 5.37 -10.20 -12.00
C PHE A 29 5.35 -9.22 -10.84
N THR A 30 4.65 -8.11 -11.07
CA THR A 30 4.47 -7.08 -10.07
C THR A 30 3.07 -7.19 -9.49
N LEU A 31 2.97 -7.10 -8.16
CA LEU A 31 1.71 -7.18 -7.45
C LEU A 31 1.37 -5.79 -6.93
N ALA A 32 0.38 -5.16 -7.56
CA ALA A 32 -0.02 -3.79 -7.17
C ALA A 32 -1.04 -3.87 -6.05
N LEU A 33 -0.72 -3.28 -4.92
CA LEU A 33 -1.54 -3.36 -3.71
C LEU A 33 -1.81 -1.98 -3.14
N THR A 34 -3.05 -1.77 -2.66
CA THR A 34 -3.39 -0.55 -1.93
C THR A 34 -2.72 -0.58 -0.56
N ALA A 35 -2.75 0.56 0.13
CA ALA A 35 -2.17 0.66 1.47
C ALA A 35 -2.81 -0.36 2.42
N GLU A 36 -4.14 -0.50 2.37
CA GLU A 36 -4.82 -1.46 3.22
C GLU A 36 -4.40 -2.89 2.90
N GLU A 37 -4.33 -3.22 1.61
CA GLU A 37 -3.91 -4.56 1.19
C GLU A 37 -2.48 -4.86 1.63
N ARG A 38 -1.60 -3.86 1.60
CA ARG A 38 -0.21 -4.07 2.02
C ARG A 38 -0.06 -4.32 3.52
N MET A 39 -1.10 -4.04 4.31
CA MET A 39 -1.07 -4.33 5.74
C MET A 39 -1.52 -5.74 6.07
N ARG A 40 -1.96 -6.49 5.10
CA ARG A 40 -2.47 -7.84 5.32
C ARG A 40 -1.36 -8.85 5.12
N SER A 41 -1.11 -9.66 6.14
CA SER A 41 -0.12 -10.73 6.04
C SER A 41 -0.72 -12.00 5.46
N ARG A 42 -2.05 -12.12 5.49
CA ARG A 42 -2.78 -13.26 4.94
C ARG A 42 -3.90 -12.73 4.06
N TYR A 43 -3.80 -12.98 2.77
CA TYR A 43 -4.76 -12.41 1.85
C TYR A 43 -4.75 -13.17 0.53
N HIS A 44 -5.89 -13.19 -0.14
CA HIS A 44 -6.02 -13.83 -1.43
C HIS A 44 -6.42 -12.78 -2.46
N PHE A 45 -5.63 -12.71 -3.51
CA PHE A 45 -5.92 -11.83 -4.65
C PHE A 45 -6.28 -12.66 -5.85
N GLU A 46 -7.35 -12.26 -6.53
CA GLU A 46 -7.68 -12.81 -7.84
C GLU A 46 -7.09 -11.88 -8.88
N GLY A 47 -6.09 -12.32 -9.58
CA GLY A 47 -5.51 -11.55 -10.66
C GLY A 47 -6.29 -11.72 -11.93
N GLN A 48 -5.93 -10.93 -12.91
CA GLN A 48 -6.44 -11.12 -14.26
C GLN A 48 -5.87 -12.43 -14.81
N ASP A 49 -6.47 -12.93 -15.87
CA ASP A 49 -6.00 -14.14 -16.54
C ASP A 49 -6.04 -15.38 -15.67
N GLY A 50 -6.91 -15.40 -14.67
CA GLY A 50 -7.11 -16.56 -13.84
C GLY A 50 -6.01 -16.85 -12.84
N GLN A 51 -5.11 -15.91 -12.61
CA GLN A 51 -4.07 -16.09 -11.61
C GLN A 51 -4.62 -15.78 -10.23
N SER A 52 -4.21 -16.57 -9.27
CA SER A 52 -4.55 -16.34 -7.86
C SER A 52 -3.25 -16.22 -7.07
N VAL A 53 -3.21 -15.24 -6.19
CA VAL A 53 -2.04 -15.01 -5.35
C VAL A 53 -2.49 -15.06 -3.90
N TYR A 54 -1.83 -15.90 -3.11
CA TYR A 54 -2.07 -16.00 -1.69
C TYR A 54 -0.89 -15.44 -0.93
N LEU A 55 -1.16 -14.55 0.00
CA LEU A 55 -0.14 -14.09 0.93
C LEU A 55 -0.26 -14.94 2.20
N GLN A 56 0.84 -15.57 2.58
CA GLN A 56 0.94 -16.31 3.84
C GLN A 56 2.22 -15.88 4.53
N LEU A 57 2.28 -14.61 4.87
CA LEU A 57 3.45 -14.00 5.47
C LEU A 57 3.35 -14.04 6.99
N PRO A 58 4.46 -13.87 7.69
CA PRO A 58 4.40 -13.80 9.16
C PRO A 58 3.45 -12.71 9.61
N ARG A 59 2.71 -13.00 10.67
CA ARG A 59 1.73 -12.06 11.22
C ARG A 59 2.42 -10.73 11.53
N GLY A 60 1.74 -9.65 11.19
CA GLY A 60 2.27 -8.31 11.43
C GLY A 60 3.15 -7.77 10.33
N THR A 61 3.37 -8.54 9.26
CA THR A 61 4.14 -8.06 8.13
C THR A 61 3.38 -6.93 7.44
N VAL A 62 4.04 -5.79 7.25
CA VAL A 62 3.52 -4.67 6.48
C VAL A 62 4.39 -4.53 5.24
N LEU A 63 3.75 -4.57 4.08
CA LEU A 63 4.47 -4.49 2.82
C LEU A 63 4.61 -3.05 2.36
N HIS A 64 5.73 -2.76 1.71
CA HIS A 64 6.03 -1.44 1.18
C HIS A 64 6.23 -1.53 -0.32
N ASP A 65 6.08 -0.40 -0.98
CA ASP A 65 6.38 -0.29 -2.40
C ASP A 65 7.81 -0.73 -2.65
N GLY A 66 7.99 -1.62 -3.62
CA GLY A 66 9.32 -2.11 -3.96
C GLY A 66 9.73 -3.39 -3.24
N ASP A 67 8.98 -3.84 -2.24
CA ASP A 67 9.33 -5.07 -1.53
C ASP A 67 9.29 -6.28 -2.48
N PHE A 68 10.16 -7.25 -2.21
CA PHE A 68 10.18 -8.50 -2.96
C PHE A 68 9.65 -9.62 -2.08
N LEU A 69 8.74 -10.41 -2.65
CA LEU A 69 8.16 -11.56 -1.98
C LEU A 69 8.56 -12.82 -2.75
N GLN A 70 8.65 -13.92 -2.03
CA GLN A 70 9.06 -15.18 -2.64
C GLN A 70 8.16 -16.31 -2.20
N SER A 71 7.87 -17.20 -3.15
CA SER A 71 7.14 -18.42 -2.88
C SER A 71 8.10 -19.52 -2.46
N ASP A 72 7.55 -20.62 -1.94
CA ASP A 72 8.38 -21.75 -1.53
C ASP A 72 9.15 -22.38 -2.69
N ASP A 73 8.62 -22.28 -3.90
CA ASP A 73 9.30 -22.83 -5.06
C ASP A 73 10.23 -21.82 -5.75
N GLY A 74 10.46 -20.68 -5.10
CA GLY A 74 11.47 -19.72 -5.58
C GLY A 74 10.99 -18.64 -6.51
N LEU A 75 9.69 -18.58 -6.80
CA LEU A 75 9.14 -17.52 -7.64
C LEU A 75 9.21 -16.18 -6.87
N VAL A 76 9.70 -15.15 -7.54
CA VAL A 76 9.86 -13.82 -6.94
C VAL A 76 8.85 -12.85 -7.55
N VAL A 77 8.19 -12.09 -6.68
CA VAL A 77 7.19 -11.10 -7.05
C VAL A 77 7.56 -9.78 -6.39
N GLN A 78 7.39 -8.68 -7.09
CA GLN A 78 7.65 -7.36 -6.52
C GLN A 78 6.34 -6.66 -6.20
N VAL A 79 6.27 -6.07 -5.01
CA VAL A 79 5.10 -5.29 -4.57
C VAL A 79 5.23 -3.88 -5.10
N SER A 80 4.13 -3.33 -5.59
CA SER A 80 4.07 -1.90 -5.92
C SER A 80 2.86 -1.29 -5.22
N ALA A 81 2.99 -0.01 -4.87
CA ALA A 81 1.88 0.72 -4.27
C ALA A 81 0.89 1.09 -5.38
N LYS A 82 -0.29 0.49 -5.32
CA LYS A 82 -1.32 0.73 -6.32
C LYS A 82 -1.90 2.13 -6.12
N PRO A 83 -2.02 2.92 -7.19
CA PRO A 83 -2.70 4.21 -7.08
C PRO A 83 -4.12 4.02 -6.56
N GLU A 84 -4.52 4.89 -5.65
CA GLU A 84 -5.84 4.83 -5.00
C GLU A 84 -6.30 6.23 -4.67
N PRO A 85 -7.61 6.42 -4.42
CA PRO A 85 -8.09 7.74 -4.04
C PRO A 85 -7.44 8.22 -2.75
N VAL A 86 -6.97 9.47 -2.78
CA VAL A 86 -6.35 10.11 -1.61
C VAL A 86 -6.76 11.56 -1.55
N LEU A 87 -6.57 12.16 -0.39
CA LEU A 87 -6.59 13.62 -0.24
C LEU A 87 -5.15 14.05 -0.05
N THR A 88 -4.69 14.95 -0.92
CA THR A 88 -3.35 15.52 -0.81
C THR A 88 -3.49 16.92 -0.20
N VAL A 89 -2.76 17.14 0.86
CA VAL A 89 -2.87 18.34 1.70
C VAL A 89 -1.59 19.15 1.61
N THR A 90 -1.73 20.43 1.28
CA THR A 90 -0.60 21.35 1.29
C THR A 90 -0.94 22.55 2.15
N ALA A 91 0.09 23.25 2.61
CA ALA A 91 -0.07 24.42 3.46
C ALA A 91 0.77 25.57 2.91
N LYS A 92 0.42 26.79 3.31
CA LYS A 92 1.18 27.96 2.91
C LYS A 92 2.52 28.06 3.63
N SER A 93 2.68 27.35 4.73
CA SER A 93 3.92 27.37 5.51
C SER A 93 4.26 25.98 5.97
N GLU A 94 5.53 25.75 6.25
CA GLU A 94 5.98 24.49 6.82
C GLU A 94 5.32 24.23 8.17
N LEU A 95 5.20 25.25 8.98
CA LEU A 95 4.57 25.12 10.28
C LEU A 95 3.12 24.66 10.16
N GLY A 96 2.38 25.22 9.20
CA GLY A 96 1.00 24.81 8.98
C GLY A 96 0.89 23.33 8.64
N LEU A 97 1.83 22.82 7.84
CA LEU A 97 1.82 21.42 7.47
C LEU A 97 2.17 20.55 8.68
N LEU A 98 3.14 20.96 9.49
CA LEU A 98 3.51 20.23 10.69
C LEU A 98 2.35 20.18 11.69
N GLN A 99 1.64 21.29 11.85
CA GLN A 99 0.48 21.33 12.74
C GLN A 99 -0.62 20.40 12.24
N ALA A 100 -0.84 20.36 10.93
CA ALA A 100 -1.83 19.45 10.37
C ALA A 100 -1.45 17.98 10.64
N ALA A 101 -0.16 17.66 10.47
CA ALA A 101 0.30 16.30 10.75
C ALA A 101 0.06 15.92 12.21
N TYR A 102 0.32 16.86 13.11
CA TYR A 102 0.10 16.64 14.54
C TYR A 102 -1.38 16.33 14.83
N HIS A 103 -2.27 17.15 14.29
CA HIS A 103 -3.71 16.96 14.55
C HIS A 103 -4.25 15.68 13.94
N LEU A 104 -3.81 15.34 12.75
CA LEU A 104 -4.23 14.09 12.12
C LEU A 104 -3.65 12.88 12.84
N GLY A 105 -2.40 12.97 13.29
CA GLY A 105 -1.78 11.92 14.08
C GLY A 105 -2.51 11.65 15.39
N ASN A 106 -2.98 12.72 16.04
CA ASN A 106 -3.75 12.57 17.27
C ASN A 106 -5.08 11.86 17.05
N ARG A 107 -5.58 11.85 15.84
CA ARG A 107 -6.81 11.15 15.50
C ARG A 107 -6.53 9.74 14.99
N HIS A 108 -5.26 9.33 15.04
CA HIS A 108 -4.82 8.02 14.56
C HIS A 108 -5.14 7.79 13.08
N VAL A 109 -5.11 8.85 12.30
CA VAL A 109 -5.36 8.77 10.87
C VAL A 109 -4.11 8.23 10.19
N PRO A 110 -4.21 7.17 9.39
CA PRO A 110 -3.06 6.75 8.58
C PRO A 110 -2.66 7.89 7.67
N LEU A 111 -1.39 8.25 7.69
CA LEU A 111 -0.93 9.49 7.08
C LEU A 111 0.40 9.28 6.38
N GLU A 112 0.45 9.64 5.10
CA GLU A 112 1.71 9.72 4.39
C GLU A 112 2.26 11.12 4.62
N ILE A 113 3.53 11.22 5.03
CA ILE A 113 4.16 12.48 5.37
C ILE A 113 5.34 12.71 4.45
N MET A 114 5.29 13.80 3.71
CA MET A 114 6.36 14.21 2.82
C MET A 114 6.74 15.64 3.14
N PRO A 115 7.89 16.11 2.68
CA PRO A 115 8.36 17.46 3.06
C PRO A 115 7.40 18.56 2.70
N THR A 116 6.62 18.41 1.62
CA THR A 116 5.76 19.48 1.13
C THR A 116 4.28 19.14 1.12
N TYR A 117 3.91 17.92 1.51
CA TYR A 117 2.49 17.55 1.53
C TYR A 117 2.24 16.37 2.46
N LEU A 118 0.98 16.21 2.79
CA LEU A 118 0.47 15.04 3.50
C LEU A 118 -0.55 14.36 2.61
N ARG A 119 -0.72 13.05 2.80
CA ARG A 119 -1.80 12.31 2.14
C ARG A 119 -2.53 11.44 3.12
N LEU A 120 -3.84 11.36 2.94
CA LEU A 120 -4.69 10.49 3.74
C LEU A 120 -5.79 9.96 2.84
N SER A 121 -6.45 8.90 3.31
CA SER A 121 -7.61 8.37 2.59
C SER A 121 -8.76 9.37 2.62
N PRO A 122 -9.62 9.39 1.61
CA PRO A 122 -10.72 10.35 1.55
C PRO A 122 -11.61 10.26 2.78
N ASP A 123 -11.92 11.40 3.36
CA ASP A 123 -12.77 11.50 4.54
C ASP A 123 -13.37 12.90 4.53
N PRO A 124 -14.68 13.04 4.32
CA PRO A 124 -15.30 14.36 4.23
C PRO A 124 -15.16 15.20 5.49
N VAL A 125 -15.20 14.56 6.66
CA VAL A 125 -15.09 15.28 7.93
C VAL A 125 -13.68 15.84 8.09
N LEU A 126 -12.68 15.02 7.81
CA LEU A 126 -11.29 15.46 7.91
C LEU A 126 -10.97 16.50 6.85
N ARG A 127 -11.51 16.35 5.65
CA ARG A 127 -11.32 17.34 4.61
C ARG A 127 -11.84 18.71 5.07
N GLY A 128 -13.06 18.75 5.62
CA GLY A 128 -13.64 19.97 6.11
C GLY A 128 -12.81 20.59 7.24
N LEU A 129 -12.32 19.75 8.15
CA LEU A 129 -11.48 20.21 9.24
C LEU A 129 -10.20 20.87 8.72
N LEU A 130 -9.56 20.24 7.76
CA LEU A 130 -8.31 20.75 7.19
C LEU A 130 -8.54 22.05 6.44
N GLU A 131 -9.61 22.11 5.63
CA GLU A 131 -9.93 23.34 4.91
C GLU A 131 -10.27 24.48 5.84
N HIS A 132 -10.98 24.17 6.93
CA HIS A 132 -11.31 25.18 7.92
C HIS A 132 -10.03 25.75 8.57
N ARG A 133 -8.98 24.95 8.67
CA ARG A 133 -7.70 25.41 9.19
C ARG A 133 -6.86 26.15 8.15
N GLY A 134 -7.39 26.36 6.96
CA GLY A 134 -6.69 27.09 5.92
C GLY A 134 -5.77 26.25 5.07
N LEU A 135 -5.88 24.93 5.16
CA LEU A 135 -5.07 24.06 4.34
C LEU A 135 -5.74 23.83 2.99
N HIS A 136 -4.92 23.55 1.99
CA HIS A 136 -5.41 23.25 0.66
C HIS A 136 -5.51 21.73 0.50
N VAL A 137 -6.68 21.24 0.13
CA VAL A 137 -6.93 19.80 0.04
C VAL A 137 -7.40 19.47 -1.37
N VAL A 138 -6.72 18.53 -2.00
CA VAL A 138 -7.05 18.09 -3.37
C VAL A 138 -7.31 16.60 -3.36
N ALA A 139 -8.44 16.20 -3.93
CA ALA A 139 -8.73 14.79 -4.14
C ALA A 139 -8.05 14.33 -5.42
N GLU A 140 -7.29 13.27 -5.34
CA GLU A 140 -6.58 12.72 -6.50
C GLU A 140 -6.40 11.22 -6.34
N VAL A 141 -5.86 10.59 -7.36
CA VAL A 141 -5.55 9.16 -7.35
C VAL A 141 -4.04 9.03 -7.41
N GLN A 142 -3.44 8.53 -6.35
CA GLN A 142 -1.98 8.42 -6.22
C GLN A 142 -1.64 7.20 -5.37
N PRO A 143 -0.43 6.67 -5.51
CA PRO A 143 0.04 5.68 -4.55
C PRO A 143 -0.01 6.27 -3.14
N PHE A 144 -0.45 5.46 -2.18
CA PHE A 144 -0.57 5.92 -0.80
C PHE A 144 0.36 5.09 0.07
N GLN A 145 1.29 5.76 0.73
CA GLN A 145 2.29 5.11 1.56
C GLN A 145 2.31 5.74 2.95
N PRO A 146 1.31 5.42 3.78
CA PRO A 146 1.21 6.01 5.11
C PRO A 146 2.35 5.55 6.01
N GLU A 147 2.68 6.38 6.98
CA GLU A 147 3.63 6.02 8.01
C GLU A 147 3.14 4.79 8.76
N THR A 148 4.05 3.90 9.10
CA THR A 148 3.71 2.70 9.84
C THR A 148 3.75 2.99 11.33
N GLY A 149 3.08 3.89 11.79
CA GLY A 149 3.08 4.45 13.11
C GLY A 149 3.43 3.55 14.29
N ALA A 150 3.45 4.15 15.46
CA ALA A 150 3.91 3.48 16.65
C ALA A 150 3.07 2.24 17.00
N TYR A 151 1.78 2.28 16.78
CA TYR A 151 0.95 1.11 17.11
C TYR A 151 1.09 -0.01 16.10
N GLY A 152 1.75 0.21 14.98
CA GLY A 152 2.03 -0.85 14.03
C GLY A 152 2.99 -1.87 14.57
N HIS A 153 3.64 -1.60 15.67
CA HIS A 153 4.59 -2.53 16.26
C HIS A 153 4.00 -3.36 17.37
N GLY A 154 2.76 -3.21 17.66
CA GLY A 154 2.10 -4.02 18.63
C GLY A 154 2.68 -3.90 20.02
N HIS A 155 3.18 -2.76 20.33
CA HIS A 155 3.84 -2.54 21.60
C HIS A 155 3.37 -3.40 22.69
#